data_99e92a32fd6e21f0bf4f1b40ef541440
#
_entry.id   99e92a32fd6e21f0bf4f1b40ef541440
#
_cell.length_a   1.000
_cell.length_b   1.000
_cell.length_c   1.000
_cell.angle_alpha   90.00
_cell.angle_beta   90.00
_cell.angle_gamma   90.00
#
_symmetry.space_group_name_H-M   'P 1'
#
loop_
_entity.id
_entity.type
_entity.pdbx_description
1 polymer ?
#
loop_
_entity_poly.entity_id
_entity_poly.type
_entity_poly.pdbx_seq_one_letter_code
_entity_poly.pdbx_strand_id
1 'polypeptide(L)'
;LMPAGRCGSVAQPDSFYPDAGRAVCEAMADGRWLPGVADGWFWQVVTSAFTHVDVIHIGLNLINLWFLGPSLEQVLGRGRFLAVCGLSALGASAAVMWLSNPQSQTNGASGIVFGLLGALGVIAYKVHGDVRTILILLGVNLAYSFIGAGISWQGHIGGLLAGALVTALIAYAPRESRRRFQVVGMSALAVVLLVLILVRALQLA
;
A
#
# COMPACT_ATOMS: atom_id res chain seq x y z
N LEU A 1 3.11 7.81 3.50
CA LEU A 1 3.08 8.33 2.13
C LEU A 1 2.20 9.56 2.06
N MET A 2 2.70 10.60 1.46
CA MET A 2 1.98 11.83 1.14
C MET A 2 2.26 12.15 -0.33
N PRO A 3 1.23 12.15 -1.21
CA PRO A 3 1.45 12.35 -2.66
C PRO A 3 2.11 13.68 -3.01
N ALA A 4 1.57 14.79 -2.52
CA ALA A 4 2.15 16.12 -2.65
C ALA A 4 2.49 16.68 -1.27
N GLY A 5 3.40 17.66 -1.20
CA GLY A 5 3.72 18.35 0.05
C GLY A 5 2.55 19.18 0.57
N ARG A 6 2.63 19.54 1.85
CA ARG A 6 1.65 20.41 2.52
C ARG A 6 2.30 21.35 3.52
N CYS A 7 1.63 22.41 3.82
CA CYS A 7 2.07 23.38 4.84
C CYS A 7 1.53 22.98 6.22
N GLY A 8 2.41 22.71 7.16
CA GLY A 8 2.08 22.48 8.57
C GLY A 8 2.35 23.70 9.42
N SER A 9 1.72 23.80 10.59
CA SER A 9 2.02 24.79 11.61
C SER A 9 3.17 24.30 12.50
N VAL A 10 4.12 25.17 12.81
CA VAL A 10 5.20 24.89 13.78
C VAL A 10 4.66 24.96 15.21
N ALA A 11 3.78 25.93 15.49
CA ALA A 11 3.20 26.12 16.81
C ALA A 11 2.13 25.07 17.15
N GLN A 12 1.43 24.55 16.12
CA GLN A 12 0.38 23.54 16.25
C GLN A 12 0.66 22.36 15.31
N PRO A 13 1.46 21.37 15.71
CA PRO A 13 1.92 20.28 14.82
C PRO A 13 0.83 19.49 14.11
N ASP A 14 -0.39 19.45 14.68
CA ASP A 14 -1.55 18.75 14.10
C ASP A 14 -2.39 19.65 13.17
N SER A 15 -2.01 20.92 13.02
CA SER A 15 -2.71 21.89 12.18
C SER A 15 -2.01 22.11 10.85
N PHE A 16 -2.81 22.29 9.80
CA PHE A 16 -2.31 22.46 8.43
C PHE A 16 -2.98 23.65 7.75
N TYR A 17 -2.25 24.29 6.84
CA TYR A 17 -2.74 25.37 5.97
C TYR A 17 -3.04 24.77 4.59
N PRO A 18 -4.28 24.31 4.31
CA PRO A 18 -4.58 23.48 3.15
C PRO A 18 -4.34 24.16 1.80
N ASP A 19 -4.49 25.46 1.75
CA ASP A 19 -4.36 26.24 0.50
C ASP A 19 -3.01 26.96 0.34
N ALA A 20 -2.10 26.78 1.29
CA ALA A 20 -0.78 27.38 1.23
C ALA A 20 0.16 26.56 0.35
N GLY A 21 0.52 27.11 -0.82
CA GLY A 21 1.62 26.59 -1.61
C GLY A 21 2.96 26.76 -0.90
N ARG A 22 4.00 26.07 -1.37
CA ARG A 22 5.31 26.02 -0.72
C ARG A 22 5.91 27.41 -0.44
N ALA A 23 5.92 28.30 -1.43
CA ALA A 23 6.49 29.64 -1.27
C ALA A 23 5.73 30.46 -0.21
N VAL A 24 4.41 30.34 -0.16
CA VAL A 24 3.59 31.01 0.86
C VAL A 24 3.86 30.43 2.23
N CYS A 25 3.93 29.10 2.32
CA CYS A 25 4.22 28.39 3.57
C CYS A 25 5.57 28.80 4.18
N GLU A 26 6.63 28.84 3.36
CA GLU A 26 7.98 29.22 3.79
C GLU A 26 8.10 30.70 4.15
N ALA A 27 7.19 31.56 3.66
CA ALA A 27 7.11 32.95 4.04
C ALA A 27 6.30 33.23 5.32
N MET A 28 5.52 32.24 5.81
CA MET A 28 4.73 32.36 7.05
C MET A 28 5.65 32.17 8.26
N ALA A 29 5.49 33.02 9.30
CA ALA A 29 6.27 32.93 10.53
C ALA A 29 6.09 31.56 11.27
N ASP A 30 4.96 30.93 11.08
CA ASP A 30 4.58 29.63 11.67
C ASP A 30 4.44 28.51 10.63
N GLY A 31 4.84 28.74 9.38
CA GLY A 31 4.73 27.77 8.30
C GLY A 31 5.92 26.83 8.23
N ARG A 32 5.66 25.54 8.10
CA ARG A 32 6.67 24.52 7.81
C ARG A 32 6.22 23.66 6.65
N TRP A 33 6.99 23.66 5.57
CA TRP A 33 6.74 22.77 4.44
C TRP A 33 7.07 21.32 4.80
N LEU A 34 6.09 20.45 4.64
CA LEU A 34 6.22 18.99 4.81
C LEU A 34 6.22 18.36 3.42
N PRO A 35 7.39 17.93 2.90
CA PRO A 35 7.49 17.45 1.53
C PRO A 35 6.85 16.09 1.34
N GLY A 36 6.23 15.90 0.18
CA GLY A 36 5.65 14.65 -0.29
C GLY A 36 6.49 13.97 -1.38
N VAL A 37 5.91 12.97 -2.03
CA VAL A 37 6.56 12.23 -3.12
C VAL A 37 6.82 13.15 -4.33
N ALA A 38 5.91 14.04 -4.64
CA ALA A 38 6.06 15.04 -5.72
C ALA A 38 7.22 16.03 -5.47
N ASP A 39 7.58 16.26 -4.22
CA ASP A 39 8.75 17.08 -3.84
C ASP A 39 10.07 16.29 -3.84
N GLY A 40 10.10 15.08 -4.40
CA GLY A 40 11.30 14.23 -4.49
C GLY A 40 11.52 13.29 -3.29
N TRP A 41 10.58 13.20 -2.33
CA TRP A 41 10.68 12.29 -1.19
C TRP A 41 10.18 10.88 -1.55
N PHE A 42 10.77 10.29 -2.60
CA PHE A 42 10.36 9.00 -3.18
C PHE A 42 10.46 7.81 -2.22
N TRP A 43 11.34 7.86 -1.21
CA TRP A 43 11.41 6.81 -0.18
C TRP A 43 10.11 6.60 0.58
N GLN A 44 9.24 7.61 0.65
CA GLN A 44 7.92 7.48 1.28
C GLN A 44 7.07 6.37 0.64
N VAL A 45 7.29 6.06 -0.63
CA VAL A 45 6.59 4.97 -1.35
C VAL A 45 6.81 3.61 -0.65
N VAL A 46 7.96 3.42 -0.03
CA VAL A 46 8.29 2.19 0.70
C VAL A 46 8.18 2.38 2.21
N THR A 47 8.73 3.47 2.74
CA THR A 47 8.82 3.68 4.20
C THR A 47 7.48 3.89 4.86
N SER A 48 6.47 4.38 4.13
CA SER A 48 5.11 4.53 4.65
C SER A 48 4.49 3.22 5.15
N ALA A 49 4.87 2.09 4.58
CA ALA A 49 4.41 0.77 5.02
C ALA A 49 4.98 0.36 6.39
N PHE A 50 6.05 1.01 6.85
CA PHE A 50 6.71 0.73 8.13
C PHE A 50 6.42 1.77 9.21
N THR A 51 5.80 2.89 8.86
CA THR A 51 5.38 3.94 9.81
C THR A 51 3.93 3.71 10.23
N HIS A 52 3.61 4.01 11.48
CA HIS A 52 2.26 3.84 12.05
C HIS A 52 1.88 5.08 12.87
N VAL A 53 0.58 5.38 12.91
CA VAL A 53 0.05 6.57 13.61
C VAL A 53 0.07 6.35 15.12
N ASP A 54 -0.28 5.15 15.58
CA ASP A 54 -0.39 4.80 17.00
C ASP A 54 -0.07 3.32 17.27
N VAL A 55 0.01 2.96 18.56
CA VAL A 55 0.35 1.60 19.01
C VAL A 55 -0.72 0.57 18.66
N ILE A 56 -1.99 0.96 18.62
CA ILE A 56 -3.09 0.06 18.28
C ILE A 56 -2.99 -0.28 16.79
N HIS A 57 -2.74 0.73 15.95
CA HIS A 57 -2.59 0.55 14.51
C HIS A 57 -1.42 -0.40 14.15
N ILE A 58 -0.24 -0.23 14.77
CA ILE A 58 0.87 -1.17 14.55
C ILE A 58 0.54 -2.56 15.11
N GLY A 59 -0.09 -2.63 16.29
CA GLY A 59 -0.49 -3.89 16.91
C GLY A 59 -1.42 -4.71 16.03
N LEU A 60 -2.46 -4.09 15.47
CA LEU A 60 -3.40 -4.75 14.55
C LEU A 60 -2.70 -5.24 13.27
N ASN A 61 -1.79 -4.45 12.70
CA ASN A 61 -1.03 -4.88 11.53
C ASN A 61 -0.11 -6.08 11.85
N LEU A 62 0.59 -6.05 13.01
CA LEU A 62 1.46 -7.14 13.42
C LEU A 62 0.68 -8.43 13.71
N ILE A 63 -0.49 -8.34 14.34
CA ILE A 63 -1.37 -9.49 14.59
C ILE A 63 -1.79 -10.12 13.25
N ASN A 64 -2.24 -9.32 12.28
CA ASN A 64 -2.61 -9.83 10.96
C ASN A 64 -1.42 -10.48 10.24
N LEU A 65 -0.23 -9.85 10.27
CA LEU A 65 0.98 -10.41 9.68
C LEU A 65 1.41 -11.71 10.38
N TRP A 66 1.25 -11.81 11.70
CA TRP A 66 1.53 -13.01 12.48
C TRP A 66 0.64 -14.18 12.09
N PHE A 67 -0.65 -13.95 11.87
CA PHE A 67 -1.58 -15.01 11.47
C PHE A 67 -1.48 -15.38 9.99
N LEU A 68 -1.39 -14.41 9.09
CA LEU A 68 -1.39 -14.66 7.65
C LEU A 68 0.00 -15.01 7.11
N GLY A 69 1.05 -14.40 7.65
CA GLY A 69 2.41 -14.49 7.12
C GLY A 69 2.95 -15.92 7.07
N PRO A 70 3.04 -16.65 8.21
CA PRO A 70 3.62 -17.99 8.24
C PRO A 70 2.93 -18.96 7.31
N SER A 71 1.60 -18.96 7.26
CA SER A 71 0.81 -19.84 6.41
C SER A 71 1.07 -19.60 4.92
N LEU A 72 1.09 -18.32 4.52
CA LEU A 72 1.35 -17.93 3.13
C LEU A 72 2.83 -18.14 2.75
N GLU A 73 3.77 -17.87 3.65
CA GLU A 73 5.19 -18.14 3.42
C GLU A 73 5.45 -19.63 3.19
N GLN A 74 4.82 -20.51 3.98
CA GLN A 74 4.95 -21.96 3.80
C GLN A 74 4.43 -22.42 2.43
N VAL A 75 3.32 -21.87 1.95
CA VAL A 75 2.72 -22.25 0.66
C VAL A 75 3.48 -21.66 -0.53
N LEU A 76 3.90 -20.42 -0.46
CA LEU A 76 4.54 -19.68 -1.56
C LEU A 76 6.07 -19.90 -1.61
N GLY A 77 6.67 -20.11 -0.45
CA GLY A 77 8.11 -20.02 -0.24
C GLY A 77 8.58 -18.56 -0.06
N ARG A 78 9.68 -18.37 0.66
CA ARG A 78 10.22 -17.08 1.10
C ARG A 78 10.29 -16.00 0.02
N GLY A 79 10.89 -16.31 -1.13
CA GLY A 79 11.10 -15.31 -2.19
C GLY A 79 9.78 -14.81 -2.80
N ARG A 80 8.82 -15.70 -3.02
CA ARG A 80 7.51 -15.35 -3.57
C ARG A 80 6.66 -14.61 -2.53
N PHE A 81 6.71 -15.03 -1.27
CA PHE A 81 6.05 -14.34 -0.17
C PHE A 81 6.53 -12.88 -0.05
N LEU A 82 7.85 -12.66 -0.07
CA LEU A 82 8.43 -11.31 -0.06
C LEU A 82 8.04 -10.49 -1.31
N ALA A 83 7.95 -11.13 -2.47
CA ALA A 83 7.46 -10.46 -3.68
C ALA A 83 5.99 -10.04 -3.56
N VAL A 84 5.13 -10.89 -2.96
CA VAL A 84 3.73 -10.51 -2.66
C VAL A 84 3.70 -9.32 -1.71
N CYS A 85 4.45 -9.33 -0.62
CA CYS A 85 4.51 -8.23 0.33
C CYS A 85 4.98 -6.92 -0.33
N GLY A 86 6.10 -6.96 -1.07
CA GLY A 86 6.69 -5.79 -1.71
C GLY A 86 5.80 -5.18 -2.80
N LEU A 87 5.24 -6.02 -3.67
CA LEU A 87 4.36 -5.55 -4.74
C LEU A 87 2.99 -5.09 -4.21
N SER A 88 2.51 -5.67 -3.11
CA SER A 88 1.32 -5.16 -2.40
C SER A 88 1.57 -3.77 -1.81
N ALA A 89 2.73 -3.54 -1.20
CA ALA A 89 3.11 -2.22 -0.70
C ALA A 89 3.19 -1.19 -1.84
N LEU A 90 3.82 -1.54 -2.98
CA LEU A 90 3.87 -0.67 -4.17
C LEU A 90 2.46 -0.42 -4.75
N GLY A 91 1.61 -1.43 -4.82
CA GLY A 91 0.24 -1.30 -5.28
C GLY A 91 -0.59 -0.40 -4.38
N ALA A 92 -0.43 -0.52 -3.05
CA ALA A 92 -1.03 0.38 -2.09
C ALA A 92 -0.57 1.83 -2.30
N SER A 93 0.73 2.05 -2.46
CA SER A 93 1.30 3.37 -2.72
C SER A 93 0.81 3.96 -4.04
N ALA A 94 0.76 3.17 -5.12
CA ALA A 94 0.22 3.61 -6.39
C ALA A 94 -1.24 4.05 -6.28
N ALA A 95 -2.08 3.25 -5.61
CA ALA A 95 -3.49 3.60 -5.40
C ALA A 95 -3.66 4.88 -4.56
N VAL A 96 -2.86 5.05 -3.51
CA VAL A 96 -2.86 6.29 -2.72
C VAL A 96 -2.46 7.50 -3.56
N MET A 97 -1.41 7.39 -4.36
CA MET A 97 -0.97 8.48 -5.25
C MET A 97 -2.09 8.95 -6.18
N TRP A 98 -2.90 8.05 -6.72
CA TRP A 98 -3.92 8.38 -7.72
C TRP A 98 -5.29 8.69 -7.14
N LEU A 99 -5.69 8.06 -6.03
CA LEU A 99 -7.06 8.06 -5.55
C LEU A 99 -7.26 8.85 -4.25
N SER A 100 -6.19 9.22 -3.55
CA SER A 100 -6.28 10.02 -2.33
C SER A 100 -6.20 11.51 -2.62
N ASN A 101 -6.65 12.32 -1.64
CA ASN A 101 -6.30 13.74 -1.66
C ASN A 101 -4.78 13.88 -1.64
N PRO A 102 -4.17 14.68 -2.55
CA PRO A 102 -2.72 14.83 -2.66
C PRO A 102 -2.00 15.22 -1.37
N GLN A 103 -2.66 15.96 -0.49
CA GLN A 103 -2.10 16.42 0.79
C GLN A 103 -2.39 15.49 1.96
N SER A 104 -3.14 14.39 1.73
CA SER A 104 -3.42 13.40 2.78
C SER A 104 -2.20 12.54 3.08
N GLN A 105 -2.02 12.20 4.35
CA GLN A 105 -0.96 11.31 4.79
C GLN A 105 -1.51 9.90 5.00
N THR A 106 -0.83 8.91 4.45
CA THR A 106 -1.15 7.48 4.60
C THR A 106 0.05 6.74 5.17
N ASN A 107 -0.18 5.98 6.23
CA ASN A 107 0.82 5.19 6.94
C ASN A 107 0.28 3.80 7.25
N GLY A 108 1.15 2.82 7.39
CA GLY A 108 0.84 1.48 7.90
C GLY A 108 1.09 0.34 6.93
N ALA A 109 1.33 -0.83 7.49
CA ALA A 109 1.53 -2.08 6.75
C ALA A 109 0.22 -2.69 6.22
N SER A 110 -0.91 -2.04 6.44
CA SER A 110 -2.23 -2.58 6.08
C SER A 110 -2.39 -2.86 4.59
N GLY A 111 -1.73 -2.09 3.70
CA GLY A 111 -1.69 -2.41 2.27
C GLY A 111 -1.05 -3.78 1.99
N ILE A 112 -0.02 -4.15 2.76
CA ILE A 112 0.58 -5.50 2.69
C ILE A 112 -0.42 -6.54 3.22
N VAL A 113 -1.05 -6.28 4.37
CA VAL A 113 -2.05 -7.16 4.98
C VAL A 113 -3.19 -7.46 4.01
N PHE A 114 -3.74 -6.43 3.36
CA PHE A 114 -4.77 -6.60 2.34
C PHE A 114 -4.26 -7.38 1.12
N GLY A 115 -3.00 -7.17 0.72
CA GLY A 115 -2.36 -7.96 -0.31
C GLY A 115 -2.24 -9.44 0.05
N LEU A 116 -1.91 -9.75 1.30
CA LEU A 116 -1.89 -11.14 1.80
C LEU A 116 -3.29 -11.75 1.86
N LEU A 117 -4.33 -10.99 2.21
CA LEU A 117 -5.72 -11.44 2.10
C LEU A 117 -6.11 -11.74 0.64
N GLY A 118 -5.69 -10.89 -0.30
CA GLY A 118 -5.85 -11.15 -1.73
C GLY A 118 -5.13 -12.41 -2.20
N ALA A 119 -3.90 -12.61 -1.72
CA ALA A 119 -3.12 -13.81 -1.98
C ALA A 119 -3.81 -15.07 -1.45
N LEU A 120 -4.32 -15.00 -0.22
CA LEU A 120 -5.06 -16.11 0.40
C LEU A 120 -6.32 -16.43 -0.40
N GLY A 121 -7.06 -15.42 -0.87
CA GLY A 121 -8.25 -15.60 -1.72
C GLY A 121 -7.93 -16.32 -3.03
N VAL A 122 -6.85 -15.94 -3.71
CA VAL A 122 -6.41 -16.59 -4.96
C VAL A 122 -5.99 -18.05 -4.72
N ILE A 123 -5.25 -18.31 -3.63
CA ILE A 123 -4.82 -19.67 -3.28
C ILE A 123 -6.03 -20.53 -2.94
N ALA A 124 -6.94 -20.07 -2.08
CA ALA A 124 -8.14 -20.80 -1.70
C ALA A 124 -9.01 -21.11 -2.91
N TYR A 125 -9.24 -20.14 -3.79
CA TYR A 125 -9.96 -20.37 -5.04
C TYR A 125 -9.32 -21.48 -5.89
N LYS A 126 -7.99 -21.45 -6.04
CA LYS A 126 -7.25 -22.43 -6.84
C LYS A 126 -7.34 -23.85 -6.30
N VAL A 127 -7.36 -24.01 -4.97
CA VAL A 127 -7.43 -25.33 -4.33
C VAL A 127 -8.86 -25.76 -3.97
N HIS A 128 -9.86 -25.03 -4.45
CA HIS A 128 -11.28 -25.24 -4.11
C HIS A 128 -11.55 -25.22 -2.59
N GLY A 129 -10.79 -24.37 -1.87
CA GLY A 129 -10.95 -24.16 -0.43
C GLY A 129 -12.08 -23.18 -0.08
N ASP A 130 -12.18 -22.83 1.20
CA ASP A 130 -13.24 -21.94 1.71
C ASP A 130 -12.97 -20.47 1.33
N VAL A 131 -13.41 -20.09 0.13
CA VAL A 131 -13.37 -18.70 -0.34
C VAL A 131 -14.37 -17.82 0.40
N ARG A 132 -15.49 -18.38 0.89
CA ARG A 132 -16.55 -17.61 1.54
C ARG A 132 -16.06 -16.91 2.81
N THR A 133 -15.39 -17.63 3.68
CA THR A 133 -14.81 -17.06 4.91
C THR A 133 -13.82 -15.95 4.60
N ILE A 134 -12.98 -16.12 3.57
CA ILE A 134 -12.02 -15.10 3.15
C ILE A 134 -12.73 -13.85 2.63
N LEU A 135 -13.79 -14.00 1.83
CA LEU A 135 -14.58 -12.86 1.33
C LEU A 135 -15.30 -12.13 2.46
N ILE A 136 -15.79 -12.84 3.49
CA ILE A 136 -16.39 -12.22 4.67
C ILE A 136 -15.34 -11.41 5.43
N LEU A 137 -14.17 -12.00 5.73
CA LEU A 137 -13.08 -11.32 6.41
C LEU A 137 -12.63 -10.07 5.63
N LEU A 138 -12.46 -10.21 4.33
CA LEU A 138 -12.09 -9.12 3.45
C LEU A 138 -13.16 -8.02 3.45
N GLY A 139 -14.44 -8.38 3.32
CA GLY A 139 -15.56 -7.46 3.31
C GLY A 139 -15.67 -6.67 4.62
N VAL A 140 -15.53 -7.32 5.78
CA VAL A 140 -15.56 -6.68 7.10
C VAL A 140 -14.39 -5.69 7.25
N ASN A 141 -13.16 -6.11 6.90
CA ASN A 141 -11.98 -5.24 6.98
C ASN A 141 -12.09 -4.05 6.02
N LEU A 142 -12.59 -4.28 4.81
CA LEU A 142 -12.78 -3.22 3.82
C LEU A 142 -13.91 -2.26 4.26
N ALA A 143 -15.04 -2.77 4.77
CA ALA A 143 -16.11 -1.93 5.31
C ALA A 143 -15.60 -1.04 6.46
N TYR A 144 -14.80 -1.61 7.37
CA TYR A 144 -14.15 -0.85 8.44
C TYR A 144 -13.25 0.28 7.89
N SER A 145 -12.60 0.05 6.74
CA SER A 145 -11.74 1.06 6.08
C SER A 145 -12.50 2.29 5.59
N PHE A 146 -13.80 2.16 5.30
CA PHE A 146 -14.65 3.30 4.89
C PHE A 146 -15.26 4.03 6.07
N ILE A 147 -15.42 3.37 7.22
CA ILE A 147 -16.07 3.93 8.41
C ILE A 147 -15.03 4.56 9.35
N GLY A 148 -13.83 3.98 9.43
CA GLY A 148 -12.76 4.44 10.31
C GLY A 148 -12.14 5.75 9.83
N ALA A 149 -12.11 6.76 10.71
CA ALA A 149 -11.45 8.02 10.40
C ALA A 149 -9.94 7.83 10.20
N GLY A 150 -9.40 8.43 9.14
CA GLY A 150 -7.96 8.38 8.85
C GLY A 150 -7.45 7.06 8.24
N ILE A 151 -8.35 6.11 7.91
CA ILE A 151 -7.96 4.85 7.26
C ILE A 151 -7.96 5.02 5.75
N SER A 152 -6.85 4.68 5.11
CA SER A 152 -6.70 4.77 3.66
C SER A 152 -7.30 3.54 2.96
N TRP A 153 -8.59 3.57 2.64
CA TRP A 153 -9.22 2.52 1.83
C TRP A 153 -8.56 2.35 0.46
N GLN A 154 -8.00 3.42 -0.10
CA GLN A 154 -7.29 3.41 -1.38
C GLN A 154 -6.05 2.50 -1.30
N GLY A 155 -5.26 2.65 -0.24
CA GLY A 155 -4.10 1.79 0.00
C GLY A 155 -4.49 0.33 0.22
N HIS A 156 -5.62 0.07 0.88
CA HIS A 156 -6.14 -1.29 1.08
C HIS A 156 -6.55 -1.95 -0.23
N ILE A 157 -7.31 -1.25 -1.08
CA ILE A 157 -7.70 -1.78 -2.41
C ILE A 157 -6.48 -1.98 -3.29
N GLY A 158 -5.56 -1.01 -3.35
CA GLY A 158 -4.33 -1.14 -4.15
C GLY A 158 -3.47 -2.32 -3.72
N GLY A 159 -3.28 -2.50 -2.43
CA GLY A 159 -2.56 -3.65 -1.87
C GLY A 159 -3.23 -4.99 -2.17
N LEU A 160 -4.55 -5.06 -1.96
CA LEU A 160 -5.38 -6.24 -2.27
C LEU A 160 -5.24 -6.68 -3.73
N LEU A 161 -5.44 -5.75 -4.66
CA LEU A 161 -5.39 -6.05 -6.09
C LEU A 161 -3.99 -6.47 -6.54
N ALA A 162 -2.95 -5.78 -6.07
CA ALA A 162 -1.57 -6.14 -6.37
C ALA A 162 -1.20 -7.51 -5.82
N GLY A 163 -1.53 -7.80 -4.55
CA GLY A 163 -1.26 -9.09 -3.92
C GLY A 163 -2.00 -10.25 -4.59
N ALA A 164 -3.27 -10.05 -4.93
CA ALA A 164 -4.06 -11.03 -5.69
C ALA A 164 -3.43 -11.29 -7.07
N LEU A 165 -3.06 -10.24 -7.81
CA LEU A 165 -2.47 -10.36 -9.14
C LEU A 165 -1.10 -11.06 -9.09
N VAL A 166 -0.22 -10.68 -8.18
CA VAL A 166 1.09 -11.36 -7.99
C VAL A 166 0.88 -12.83 -7.68
N THR A 167 -0.06 -13.14 -6.79
CA THR A 167 -0.33 -14.53 -6.42
C THR A 167 -0.96 -15.30 -7.57
N ALA A 168 -1.79 -14.68 -8.39
CA ALA A 168 -2.29 -15.31 -9.62
C ALA A 168 -1.16 -15.60 -10.60
N LEU A 169 -0.22 -14.67 -10.82
CA LEU A 169 0.98 -14.91 -11.63
C LEU A 169 1.82 -16.08 -11.11
N ILE A 170 1.91 -16.24 -9.79
CA ILE A 170 2.63 -17.35 -9.16
C ILE A 170 1.85 -18.67 -9.32
N ALA A 171 0.56 -18.64 -9.03
CA ALA A 171 -0.29 -19.82 -8.93
C ALA A 171 -0.61 -20.46 -10.31
N TYR A 172 -0.82 -19.64 -11.33
CA TYR A 172 -1.21 -20.07 -12.67
C TYR A 172 -0.05 -20.09 -13.67
N ALA A 173 1.19 -19.95 -13.21
CA ALA A 173 2.37 -20.02 -14.07
C ALA A 173 2.47 -21.39 -14.78
N PRO A 174 2.71 -21.41 -16.12
CA PRO A 174 2.90 -22.63 -16.90
C PRO A 174 4.06 -23.48 -16.34
N ARG A 175 3.87 -24.78 -16.25
CA ARG A 175 4.87 -25.70 -15.65
C ARG A 175 6.23 -25.64 -16.33
N GLU A 176 6.25 -25.56 -17.66
CA GLU A 176 7.46 -25.59 -18.48
C GLU A 176 8.32 -24.33 -18.34
N SER A 177 7.71 -23.15 -18.15
CA SER A 177 8.39 -21.86 -18.07
C SER A 177 8.14 -21.12 -16.75
N ARG A 178 7.77 -21.84 -15.70
CA ARG A 178 7.24 -21.32 -14.43
C ARG A 178 8.09 -20.17 -13.87
N ARG A 179 9.41 -20.39 -13.73
CA ARG A 179 10.30 -19.36 -13.14
C ARG A 179 10.37 -18.11 -14.00
N ARG A 180 10.54 -18.28 -15.32
CA ARG A 180 10.63 -17.16 -16.26
C ARG A 180 9.33 -16.35 -16.28
N PHE A 181 8.19 -17.05 -16.37
CA PHE A 181 6.86 -16.41 -16.35
C PHE A 181 6.64 -15.59 -15.06
N GLN A 182 6.95 -16.16 -13.89
CA GLN A 182 6.82 -15.47 -12.61
C GLN A 182 7.74 -14.24 -12.52
N VAL A 183 9.02 -14.38 -12.88
CA VAL A 183 9.97 -13.26 -12.81
C VAL A 183 9.56 -12.15 -13.77
N VAL A 184 9.26 -12.48 -15.03
CA VAL A 184 8.85 -11.47 -16.03
C VAL A 184 7.55 -10.78 -15.61
N GLY A 185 6.53 -11.54 -15.19
CA GLY A 185 5.24 -10.98 -14.79
C GLY A 185 5.34 -10.09 -13.55
N MET A 186 6.08 -10.51 -12.52
CA MET A 186 6.28 -9.69 -11.32
C MET A 186 7.12 -8.45 -11.61
N SER A 187 8.16 -8.55 -12.44
CA SER A 187 8.97 -7.39 -12.84
C SER A 187 8.16 -6.41 -13.69
N ALA A 188 7.35 -6.90 -14.62
CA ALA A 188 6.46 -6.05 -15.41
C ALA A 188 5.45 -5.30 -14.52
N LEU A 189 4.85 -6.00 -13.54
CA LEU A 189 3.96 -5.36 -12.58
C LEU A 189 4.70 -4.31 -11.74
N ALA A 190 5.90 -4.60 -11.26
CA ALA A 190 6.71 -3.63 -10.52
C ALA A 190 6.97 -2.37 -11.35
N VAL A 191 7.38 -2.54 -12.61
CA VAL A 191 7.64 -1.42 -13.54
C VAL A 191 6.35 -0.60 -13.76
N VAL A 192 5.22 -1.25 -14.01
CA VAL A 192 3.93 -0.55 -14.19
C VAL A 192 3.57 0.27 -12.95
N LEU A 193 3.67 -0.30 -11.75
CA LEU A 193 3.37 0.40 -10.50
C LEU A 193 4.32 1.59 -10.27
N LEU A 194 5.62 1.41 -10.53
CA LEU A 194 6.60 2.50 -10.40
C LEU A 194 6.36 3.61 -11.42
N VAL A 195 6.03 3.27 -12.67
CA VAL A 195 5.68 4.26 -13.70
C VAL A 195 4.43 5.02 -13.32
N LEU A 196 3.39 4.35 -12.81
CA LEU A 196 2.17 5.02 -12.32
C LEU A 196 2.49 6.01 -11.19
N ILE A 197 3.32 5.61 -10.22
CA ILE A 197 3.75 6.49 -9.12
C ILE A 197 4.52 7.69 -9.67
N LEU A 198 5.49 7.46 -10.57
CA LEU A 198 6.31 8.52 -11.15
C LEU A 198 5.48 9.52 -11.97
N VAL A 199 4.62 9.02 -12.86
CA VAL A 199 3.73 9.88 -13.67
C VAL A 199 2.87 10.76 -12.76
N ARG A 200 2.31 10.18 -11.70
CA ARG A 200 1.49 10.95 -10.78
C ARG A 200 2.32 11.96 -9.97
N ALA A 201 3.52 11.61 -9.54
CA ALA A 201 4.42 12.53 -8.87
C ALA A 201 4.76 13.74 -9.75
N LEU A 202 5.06 13.51 -11.04
CA LEU A 202 5.34 14.58 -12.01
C LEU A 202 4.11 15.46 -12.31
N GLN A 203 2.89 14.93 -12.21
CA GLN A 203 1.66 15.73 -12.36
C GLN A 203 1.38 16.63 -11.15
N LEU A 204 1.89 16.26 -9.98
CA LEU A 204 1.67 16.97 -8.72
C LEU A 204 2.83 17.91 -8.35
N ALA A 205 3.98 17.80 -9.03
CA ALA A 205 5.13 18.68 -8.88
C ALA A 205 4.90 20.04 -9.59
#